data_d8d8b0c29d10d11037b2d5d1b1c93667
#
_entry.id   d8d8b0c29d10d11037b2d5d1b1c93667
#
_cell.length_a   1.000
_cell.length_b   1.000
_cell.length_c   1.000
_cell.angle_alpha   90.00
_cell.angle_beta   90.00
_cell.angle_gamma   90.00
#
_symmetry.space_group_name_H-M   'P 1'
#
loop_
_entity.id
_entity.type
_entity.pdbx_description
1 polymer ?
#
loop_
_entity_poly.entity_id
_entity_poly.type
_entity_poly.pdbx_seq_one_letter_code
_entity_poly.pdbx_strand_id
1 'polypeptide(L)'
;MAVTRIAINGFGRIGRNAFKIANERSDLEIVAINDLTDTKTLAYLLKHDSSYGEYGRQVDFTENELIIEGKSVKVLAEKDPENLPWRDLGIDVVIESTGFFTDKDGASKHLTAGAKRVVISGPTKSEGVDTIVLGTNDDKVKNATPIVSNASCTTNSLGAVMAILDAEFGVEKSMLTTVHSYTASQKLQDAPSKDLREGRNAAENIVPTTTGAAIAVTKTLPQLTGKFDGLSVRVPTPVVSLSDVTALLRKDVTVEQVNDAFKKAAQSNFYQGILGVSEEPLVSRDFIGNSYSGIVDLPLTKVVGGNLIKVMVWYDNEWGYSNRLVELVADVAYYLKKSE
;
A
#
# COMPACT_ATOMS: atom_id res chain seq x y z
N MET A 1 -1.93 -9.62 24.62
CA MET A 1 -3.08 -8.74 24.37
C MET A 1 -4.21 -9.56 23.74
N ALA A 2 -5.46 -9.11 23.84
CA ALA A 2 -6.56 -9.77 23.15
C ALA A 2 -6.35 -9.69 21.63
N VAL A 3 -6.73 -10.72 20.89
CA VAL A 3 -6.67 -10.75 19.41
C VAL A 3 -7.57 -9.65 18.86
N THR A 4 -7.09 -8.96 17.82
CA THR A 4 -7.86 -7.89 17.15
C THR A 4 -8.79 -8.49 16.10
N ARG A 5 -10.06 -8.15 16.17
CA ARG A 5 -11.08 -8.62 15.23
C ARG A 5 -11.19 -7.66 14.04
N ILE A 6 -10.87 -8.15 12.87
CA ILE A 6 -10.86 -7.33 11.65
C ILE A 6 -11.89 -7.81 10.64
N ALA A 7 -12.37 -6.87 9.82
CA ALA A 7 -13.16 -7.17 8.64
C ALA A 7 -12.51 -6.53 7.40
N ILE A 8 -12.74 -7.14 6.24
CA ILE A 8 -12.23 -6.65 4.94
C ILE A 8 -13.44 -6.28 4.08
N ASN A 9 -13.57 -5.01 3.73
CA ASN A 9 -14.56 -4.53 2.77
C ASN A 9 -13.93 -4.37 1.40
N GLY A 10 -14.35 -5.18 0.43
CA GLY A 10 -13.74 -5.32 -0.88
C GLY A 10 -12.67 -6.41 -0.94
N PHE A 11 -12.97 -7.52 -1.61
CA PHE A 11 -12.09 -8.68 -1.71
C PHE A 11 -11.41 -8.78 -3.08
N GLY A 12 -11.02 -7.58 -3.60
CA GLY A 12 -10.21 -7.44 -4.82
C GLY A 12 -8.74 -7.85 -4.62
N ARG A 13 -7.84 -7.36 -5.47
CA ARG A 13 -6.39 -7.67 -5.40
C ARG A 13 -5.81 -7.36 -4.00
N ILE A 14 -6.02 -6.15 -3.51
CA ILE A 14 -5.47 -5.71 -2.22
C ILE A 14 -6.16 -6.42 -1.04
N GLY A 15 -7.49 -6.54 -1.06
CA GLY A 15 -8.22 -7.25 0.00
C GLY A 15 -7.79 -8.71 0.15
N ARG A 16 -7.57 -9.43 -0.96
CA ARG A 16 -7.07 -10.82 -0.91
C ARG A 16 -5.62 -10.93 -0.44
N ASN A 17 -4.74 -10.03 -0.86
CA ASN A 17 -3.37 -10.02 -0.35
C ASN A 17 -3.31 -9.66 1.14
N ALA A 18 -4.08 -8.65 1.57
CA ALA A 18 -4.22 -8.31 2.98
C ALA A 18 -4.77 -9.48 3.80
N PHE A 19 -5.75 -10.21 3.26
CA PHE A 19 -6.26 -11.44 3.87
C PHE A 19 -5.16 -12.48 4.08
N LYS A 20 -4.39 -12.80 3.02
CA LYS A 20 -3.30 -13.79 3.09
C LYS A 20 -2.27 -13.41 4.15
N ILE A 21 -1.89 -12.14 4.21
CA ILE A 21 -0.90 -11.62 5.16
C ILE A 21 -1.48 -11.61 6.59
N ALA A 22 -2.70 -11.13 6.78
CA ALA A 22 -3.34 -11.08 8.10
C ALA A 22 -3.61 -12.49 8.67
N ASN A 23 -3.92 -13.47 7.81
CA ASN A 23 -4.15 -14.86 8.22
C ASN A 23 -2.90 -15.56 8.79
N GLU A 24 -1.71 -15.07 8.50
CA GLU A 24 -0.44 -15.57 9.08
C GLU A 24 -0.10 -14.92 10.44
N ARG A 25 -0.89 -13.92 10.89
CA ARG A 25 -0.64 -13.18 12.12
C ARG A 25 -1.48 -13.74 13.27
N SER A 26 -0.85 -13.96 14.41
CA SER A 26 -1.53 -14.45 15.62
C SER A 26 -2.25 -13.35 16.44
N ASP A 27 -1.97 -12.08 16.15
CA ASP A 27 -2.56 -10.92 16.82
C ASP A 27 -3.82 -10.37 16.10
N LEU A 28 -4.13 -10.90 14.90
CA LEU A 28 -5.30 -10.53 14.10
C LEU A 28 -6.23 -11.74 13.87
N GLU A 29 -7.52 -11.50 13.90
CA GLU A 29 -8.58 -12.47 13.53
C GLU A 29 -9.45 -11.87 12.42
N ILE A 30 -9.45 -12.47 11.24
CA ILE A 30 -10.33 -12.07 10.16
C ILE A 30 -11.71 -12.68 10.42
N VAL A 31 -12.67 -11.85 10.80
CA VAL A 31 -14.02 -12.29 11.19
C VAL A 31 -14.96 -12.35 9.99
N ALA A 32 -14.85 -11.35 9.10
CA ALA A 32 -15.75 -11.22 7.97
C ALA A 32 -15.08 -10.55 6.76
N ILE A 33 -15.61 -10.88 5.61
CA ILE A 33 -15.35 -10.24 4.32
C ILE A 33 -16.67 -9.72 3.80
N ASN A 34 -16.68 -8.52 3.22
CA ASN A 34 -17.82 -8.02 2.46
C ASN A 34 -17.40 -7.80 1.01
N ASP A 35 -18.06 -8.47 0.08
CA ASP A 35 -17.88 -8.29 -1.36
C ASP A 35 -19.18 -8.67 -2.08
N LEU A 36 -19.50 -8.02 -3.20
CA LEU A 36 -20.73 -8.28 -3.95
C LEU A 36 -20.66 -9.54 -4.82
N THR A 37 -19.49 -10.18 -4.87
CA THR A 37 -19.22 -11.41 -5.61
C THR A 37 -19.57 -12.63 -4.76
N ASP A 38 -20.04 -13.71 -5.38
CA ASP A 38 -20.37 -14.95 -4.69
C ASP A 38 -19.14 -15.64 -4.07
N THR A 39 -19.38 -16.40 -2.99
CA THR A 39 -18.32 -17.07 -2.20
C THR A 39 -17.49 -18.06 -3.00
N LYS A 40 -18.09 -18.78 -3.95
CA LYS A 40 -17.38 -19.73 -4.83
C LYS A 40 -16.33 -19.02 -5.67
N THR A 41 -16.70 -17.88 -6.27
CA THR A 41 -15.78 -17.05 -7.06
C THR A 41 -14.70 -16.43 -6.18
N LEU A 42 -15.05 -15.94 -4.99
CA LEU A 42 -14.08 -15.39 -4.03
C LEU A 42 -13.07 -16.47 -3.57
N ALA A 43 -13.54 -17.68 -3.24
CA ALA A 43 -12.68 -18.82 -2.88
C ALA A 43 -11.72 -19.18 -4.01
N TYR A 44 -12.21 -19.25 -5.25
CA TYR A 44 -11.41 -19.53 -6.44
C TYR A 44 -10.30 -18.47 -6.63
N LEU A 45 -10.65 -17.19 -6.56
CA LEU A 45 -9.70 -16.08 -6.72
C LEU A 45 -8.74 -15.94 -5.54
N LEU A 46 -9.11 -16.37 -4.33
CA LEU A 46 -8.19 -16.45 -3.21
C LEU A 46 -7.15 -17.55 -3.41
N LYS A 47 -7.60 -18.70 -3.92
CA LYS A 47 -6.75 -19.85 -4.13
C LYS A 47 -5.79 -19.67 -5.30
N HIS A 48 -6.25 -19.12 -6.43
CA HIS A 48 -5.48 -19.01 -7.67
C HIS A 48 -5.18 -17.55 -8.01
N ASP A 49 -3.92 -17.22 -8.16
CA ASP A 49 -3.44 -15.89 -8.50
C ASP A 49 -2.41 -15.93 -9.62
N SER A 50 -2.66 -15.20 -10.70
CA SER A 50 -1.77 -15.19 -11.87
C SER A 50 -0.39 -14.58 -11.59
N SER A 51 -0.27 -13.70 -10.58
CA SER A 51 0.98 -13.05 -10.22
C SER A 51 1.73 -13.81 -9.12
N TYR A 52 1.01 -14.31 -8.10
CA TYR A 52 1.61 -14.92 -6.91
C TYR A 52 1.49 -16.45 -6.87
N GLY A 53 0.82 -17.05 -7.85
CA GLY A 53 0.60 -18.50 -7.89
C GLY A 53 -0.51 -18.97 -6.96
N GLU A 54 -0.48 -20.23 -6.59
CA GLU A 54 -1.48 -20.85 -5.73
C GLU A 54 -1.27 -20.45 -4.26
N TYR A 55 -2.36 -20.13 -3.57
CA TYR A 55 -2.33 -19.94 -2.13
C TYR A 55 -2.15 -21.27 -1.43
N GLY A 56 -1.01 -21.52 -0.85
CA GLY A 56 -0.61 -22.82 -0.26
C GLY A 56 -1.41 -23.26 0.97
N ARG A 57 -2.64 -22.75 1.16
CA ARG A 57 -3.58 -23.14 2.21
C ARG A 57 -4.80 -23.81 1.61
N GLN A 58 -5.42 -24.72 2.37
CA GLN A 58 -6.71 -25.27 1.97
C GLN A 58 -7.77 -24.17 2.00
N VAL A 59 -8.51 -24.02 0.90
CA VAL A 59 -9.61 -23.04 0.77
C VAL A 59 -10.84 -23.81 0.29
N ASP A 60 -11.88 -23.78 1.14
CA ASP A 60 -13.22 -24.27 0.84
C ASP A 60 -14.24 -23.14 1.03
N PHE A 61 -15.50 -23.38 0.72
CA PHE A 61 -16.57 -22.40 0.86
C PHE A 61 -17.92 -23.02 1.13
N THR A 62 -18.81 -22.26 1.75
CA THR A 62 -20.25 -22.49 1.79
C THR A 62 -20.96 -21.34 1.07
N GLU A 63 -22.28 -21.28 1.15
CA GLU A 63 -23.07 -20.17 0.60
C GLU A 63 -22.64 -18.79 1.17
N ASN A 64 -22.28 -18.75 2.47
CA ASN A 64 -22.04 -17.51 3.21
C ASN A 64 -20.69 -17.47 3.95
N GLU A 65 -19.76 -18.38 3.65
CA GLU A 65 -18.47 -18.46 4.33
C GLU A 65 -17.35 -18.91 3.39
N LEU A 66 -16.16 -18.36 3.61
CA LEU A 66 -14.91 -18.98 3.19
C LEU A 66 -14.36 -19.82 4.33
N ILE A 67 -13.82 -21.01 4.02
CA ILE A 67 -13.24 -21.92 5.01
C ILE A 67 -11.76 -22.08 4.68
N ILE A 68 -10.88 -21.56 5.57
CA ILE A 68 -9.44 -21.61 5.39
C ILE A 68 -8.85 -22.49 6.50
N GLU A 69 -8.19 -23.61 6.13
CA GLU A 69 -7.62 -24.56 7.10
C GLU A 69 -8.66 -24.99 8.17
N GLY A 70 -9.93 -25.14 7.76
CA GLY A 70 -11.05 -25.50 8.64
C GLY A 70 -11.63 -24.33 9.47
N LYS A 71 -11.09 -23.12 9.38
CA LYS A 71 -11.63 -21.92 10.04
C LYS A 71 -12.59 -21.17 9.13
N SER A 72 -13.79 -20.89 9.60
CA SER A 72 -14.80 -20.12 8.87
C SER A 72 -14.57 -18.63 8.97
N VAL A 73 -14.68 -17.95 7.83
CA VAL A 73 -14.71 -16.49 7.71
C VAL A 73 -16.02 -16.12 7.02
N LYS A 74 -16.83 -15.29 7.68
CA LYS A 74 -18.14 -14.89 7.17
C LYS A 74 -18.02 -14.06 5.90
N VAL A 75 -18.84 -14.33 4.89
CA VAL A 75 -18.95 -13.53 3.67
C VAL A 75 -20.27 -12.83 3.63
N LEU A 76 -20.23 -11.51 3.46
CA LEU A 76 -21.38 -10.62 3.34
C LEU A 76 -21.40 -10.04 1.92
N ALA A 77 -22.59 -9.64 1.44
CA ALA A 77 -22.78 -9.04 0.13
C ALA A 77 -23.62 -7.75 0.23
N GLU A 78 -23.19 -6.86 1.14
CA GLU A 78 -23.89 -5.61 1.40
C GLU A 78 -23.22 -4.45 0.62
N LYS A 79 -24.03 -3.71 -0.12
CA LYS A 79 -23.56 -2.60 -0.95
C LYS A 79 -23.28 -1.32 -0.15
N ASP A 80 -24.12 -1.05 0.87
CA ASP A 80 -23.95 0.13 1.72
C ASP A 80 -23.27 -0.26 3.03
N PRO A 81 -22.04 0.20 3.30
CA PRO A 81 -21.30 -0.17 4.50
C PRO A 81 -22.00 0.15 5.81
N GLU A 82 -22.95 1.08 5.82
CA GLU A 82 -23.71 1.45 7.02
C GLU A 82 -24.61 0.32 7.53
N ASN A 83 -25.03 -0.59 6.63
CA ASN A 83 -25.88 -1.73 6.95
C ASN A 83 -25.10 -2.99 7.37
N LEU A 84 -23.78 -2.94 7.36
CA LEU A 84 -22.95 -4.07 7.73
C LEU A 84 -22.99 -4.35 9.25
N PRO A 85 -23.03 -5.62 9.69
CA PRO A 85 -23.23 -5.98 11.10
C PRO A 85 -21.94 -5.90 11.92
N TRP A 86 -21.14 -4.84 11.78
CA TRP A 86 -19.85 -4.74 12.44
C TRP A 86 -19.94 -4.74 13.97
N ARG A 87 -20.99 -4.12 14.51
CA ARG A 87 -21.26 -4.11 15.96
C ARG A 87 -21.51 -5.50 16.50
N ASP A 88 -22.39 -6.26 15.83
CA ASP A 88 -22.78 -7.60 16.26
C ASP A 88 -21.62 -8.60 16.11
N LEU A 89 -20.77 -8.37 15.10
CA LEU A 89 -19.56 -9.15 14.89
C LEU A 89 -18.37 -8.69 15.74
N GLY A 90 -18.52 -7.62 16.52
CA GLY A 90 -17.46 -7.09 17.39
C GLY A 90 -16.20 -6.68 16.63
N ILE A 91 -16.35 -6.00 15.49
CA ILE A 91 -15.21 -5.61 14.65
C ILE A 91 -14.46 -4.43 15.27
N ASP A 92 -13.17 -4.62 15.53
CA ASP A 92 -12.28 -3.56 15.99
C ASP A 92 -11.84 -2.66 14.84
N VAL A 93 -11.35 -3.26 13.73
CA VAL A 93 -10.82 -2.50 12.59
C VAL A 93 -11.37 -3.04 11.28
N VAL A 94 -11.83 -2.15 10.41
CA VAL A 94 -12.18 -2.48 9.01
C VAL A 94 -11.04 -2.06 8.08
N ILE A 95 -10.63 -2.97 7.21
CA ILE A 95 -9.83 -2.65 6.02
C ILE A 95 -10.80 -2.28 4.90
N GLU A 96 -10.81 -1.00 4.51
CA GLU A 96 -11.60 -0.53 3.39
C GLU A 96 -10.77 -0.63 2.10
N SER A 97 -11.05 -1.61 1.26
CA SER A 97 -10.30 -1.92 0.03
C SER A 97 -11.17 -2.06 -1.23
N THR A 98 -12.37 -1.48 -1.22
CA THR A 98 -13.23 -1.41 -2.41
C THR A 98 -12.76 -0.39 -3.44
N GLY A 99 -12.03 0.65 -3.01
CA GLY A 99 -11.67 1.82 -3.81
C GLY A 99 -12.81 2.84 -4.00
N PHE A 100 -14.00 2.58 -3.42
CA PHE A 100 -15.16 3.49 -3.51
C PHE A 100 -15.29 4.42 -2.31
N PHE A 101 -15.03 3.93 -1.10
CA PHE A 101 -15.23 4.65 0.16
C PHE A 101 -13.91 5.22 0.68
N THR A 102 -13.21 5.98 -0.17
CA THR A 102 -11.87 6.52 0.14
C THR A 102 -11.91 7.91 0.76
N ASP A 103 -13.07 8.50 0.90
CA ASP A 103 -13.29 9.76 1.59
C ASP A 103 -13.81 9.53 3.02
N LYS A 104 -13.85 10.62 3.81
CA LYS A 104 -14.29 10.59 5.20
C LYS A 104 -15.73 10.11 5.33
N ASP A 105 -16.62 10.61 4.49
CA ASP A 105 -18.07 10.34 4.61
C ASP A 105 -18.35 8.87 4.27
N GLY A 106 -17.77 8.36 3.20
CA GLY A 106 -17.88 6.97 2.81
C GLY A 106 -17.31 6.01 3.86
N ALA A 107 -16.10 6.28 4.34
CA ALA A 107 -15.45 5.44 5.36
C ALA A 107 -16.14 5.53 6.74
N SER A 108 -16.75 6.67 7.09
CA SER A 108 -17.50 6.84 8.35
C SER A 108 -18.69 5.89 8.47
N LYS A 109 -19.24 5.39 7.36
CA LYS A 109 -20.32 4.41 7.36
C LYS A 109 -19.95 3.14 8.12
N HIS A 110 -18.70 2.71 8.04
CA HIS A 110 -18.21 1.58 8.83
C HIS A 110 -18.23 1.85 10.34
N LEU A 111 -17.94 3.10 10.76
CA LEU A 111 -18.05 3.50 12.17
C LEU A 111 -19.50 3.51 12.63
N THR A 112 -20.42 4.01 11.80
CA THR A 112 -21.88 3.96 12.05
C THR A 112 -22.35 2.52 12.21
N ALA A 113 -21.88 1.61 11.37
CA ALA A 113 -22.13 0.17 11.43
C ALA A 113 -21.56 -0.51 12.69
N GLY A 114 -20.68 0.17 13.43
CA GLY A 114 -20.16 -0.28 14.71
C GLY A 114 -18.72 -0.73 14.75
N ALA A 115 -17.96 -0.56 13.67
CA ALA A 115 -16.50 -0.72 13.72
C ALA A 115 -15.86 0.39 14.56
N LYS A 116 -14.78 0.10 15.28
CA LYS A 116 -14.10 1.08 16.13
C LYS A 116 -13.10 1.95 15.33
N ARG A 117 -12.50 1.39 14.28
CA ARG A 117 -11.51 2.04 13.42
C ARG A 117 -11.68 1.61 11.96
N VAL A 118 -11.21 2.45 11.04
CA VAL A 118 -11.17 2.14 9.60
C VAL A 118 -9.79 2.48 9.05
N VAL A 119 -9.21 1.54 8.30
CA VAL A 119 -7.97 1.76 7.55
C VAL A 119 -8.29 1.68 6.06
N ILE A 120 -8.17 2.81 5.36
CA ILE A 120 -8.43 2.92 3.92
C ILE A 120 -7.19 2.47 3.15
N SER A 121 -7.36 1.51 2.24
CA SER A 121 -6.31 0.98 1.37
C SER A 121 -6.09 1.84 0.13
N GLY A 122 -6.00 3.15 0.29
CA GLY A 122 -5.81 4.08 -0.82
C GLY A 122 -5.64 5.51 -0.34
N PRO A 123 -5.19 6.41 -1.23
CA PRO A 123 -5.04 7.81 -0.88
C PRO A 123 -6.41 8.48 -0.65
N THR A 124 -6.45 9.41 0.29
CA THR A 124 -7.61 10.26 0.54
C THR A 124 -7.29 11.73 0.32
N LYS A 125 -8.31 12.47 -0.11
CA LYS A 125 -8.27 13.95 -0.20
C LYS A 125 -9.06 14.62 0.93
N SER A 126 -9.79 13.83 1.73
CA SER A 126 -10.66 14.35 2.78
C SER A 126 -9.87 14.89 3.97
N GLU A 127 -10.30 16.03 4.49
CA GLU A 127 -9.85 16.51 5.79
C GLU A 127 -10.40 15.63 6.92
N GLY A 128 -9.65 15.50 8.02
CA GLY A 128 -10.02 14.70 9.17
C GLY A 128 -9.84 13.17 8.95
N VAL A 129 -9.07 12.78 7.94
CA VAL A 129 -8.54 11.43 7.77
C VAL A 129 -7.02 11.54 7.76
N ASP A 130 -6.36 10.93 8.74
CA ASP A 130 -4.91 10.96 8.82
C ASP A 130 -4.29 10.06 7.76
N THR A 131 -3.30 10.56 7.04
CA THR A 131 -2.46 9.78 6.15
C THR A 131 -1.25 9.31 6.92
N ILE A 132 -1.09 8.00 7.04
CA ILE A 132 0.01 7.36 7.78
C ILE A 132 0.76 6.43 6.82
N VAL A 133 2.07 6.62 6.77
CA VAL A 133 3.00 5.83 5.97
C VAL A 133 4.10 5.36 6.90
N LEU A 134 4.13 4.07 7.17
CA LEU A 134 5.13 3.47 8.04
C LEU A 134 6.55 3.71 7.48
N GLY A 135 7.46 4.07 8.36
CA GLY A 135 8.81 4.53 8.00
C GLY A 135 8.92 6.05 7.73
N THR A 136 7.83 6.83 7.99
CA THR A 136 7.86 8.31 7.85
C THR A 136 7.24 9.05 9.02
N ASN A 137 6.00 8.74 9.38
CA ASN A 137 5.22 9.44 10.40
C ASN A 137 4.49 8.47 11.33
N ASP A 138 5.13 7.38 11.68
CA ASP A 138 4.62 6.27 12.51
C ASP A 138 4.10 6.74 13.87
N ASP A 139 4.72 7.77 14.44
CA ASP A 139 4.34 8.38 15.70
C ASP A 139 2.91 8.92 15.71
N LYS A 140 2.37 9.28 14.55
CA LYS A 140 0.98 9.75 14.39
C LYS A 140 -0.05 8.67 14.67
N VAL A 141 0.27 7.38 14.52
CA VAL A 141 -0.67 6.28 14.77
C VAL A 141 -1.25 6.36 16.19
N LYS A 142 -0.45 6.77 17.16
CA LYS A 142 -0.84 6.88 18.57
C LYS A 142 -2.05 7.77 18.81
N ASN A 143 -2.14 8.87 18.07
CA ASN A 143 -3.19 9.89 18.21
C ASN A 143 -4.02 10.03 16.93
N ALA A 144 -4.04 8.99 16.10
CA ALA A 144 -4.71 9.02 14.81
C ALA A 144 -6.23 9.16 14.96
N THR A 145 -6.84 9.83 13.99
CA THR A 145 -8.29 9.88 13.84
C THR A 145 -8.88 8.47 13.69
N PRO A 146 -10.17 8.26 13.97
CA PRO A 146 -10.80 6.93 13.82
C PRO A 146 -10.69 6.32 12.42
N ILE A 147 -10.48 7.15 11.41
CA ILE A 147 -10.30 6.75 10.03
C ILE A 147 -8.89 7.18 9.60
N VAL A 148 -8.08 6.24 9.13
CA VAL A 148 -6.74 6.51 8.61
C VAL A 148 -6.60 5.98 7.20
N SER A 149 -5.70 6.59 6.42
CA SER A 149 -5.35 6.17 5.07
C SER A 149 -3.91 5.66 5.04
N ASN A 150 -3.69 4.47 4.46
CA ASN A 150 -2.36 3.93 4.19
C ASN A 150 -1.71 4.56 2.93
N ALA A 151 -2.28 5.63 2.39
CA ALA A 151 -1.85 6.26 1.14
C ALA A 151 -1.80 5.28 -0.06
N SER A 152 -0.93 5.53 -1.04
CA SER A 152 -0.72 4.64 -2.19
C SER A 152 0.52 3.77 -2.03
N CYS A 153 0.62 2.71 -2.84
CA CYS A 153 1.83 1.88 -2.92
C CYS A 153 3.08 2.69 -3.28
N THR A 154 2.96 3.62 -4.22
CA THR A 154 4.04 4.53 -4.62
C THR A 154 4.44 5.47 -3.48
N THR A 155 3.48 5.98 -2.71
CA THR A 155 3.76 6.80 -1.52
C THR A 155 4.52 6.00 -0.46
N ASN A 156 4.14 4.74 -0.23
CA ASN A 156 4.83 3.85 0.70
C ASN A 156 6.27 3.56 0.24
N SER A 157 6.48 3.30 -1.05
CA SER A 157 7.83 3.01 -1.57
C SER A 157 8.78 4.20 -1.47
N LEU A 158 8.24 5.41 -1.54
CA LEU A 158 9.03 6.64 -1.56
C LEU A 158 9.22 7.27 -0.18
N GLY A 159 8.30 7.01 0.76
CA GLY A 159 8.30 7.66 2.06
C GLY A 159 9.64 7.53 2.78
N ALA A 160 10.10 6.30 3.01
CA ALA A 160 11.38 6.03 3.65
C ALA A 160 12.58 6.59 2.83
N VAL A 161 12.55 6.44 1.50
CA VAL A 161 13.62 6.91 0.62
C VAL A 161 13.79 8.43 0.73
N MET A 162 12.68 9.18 0.64
CA MET A 162 12.71 10.64 0.72
C MET A 162 13.05 11.13 2.14
N ALA A 163 12.61 10.41 3.18
CA ALA A 163 12.98 10.73 4.56
C ALA A 163 14.48 10.59 4.79
N ILE A 164 15.10 9.54 4.27
CA ILE A 164 16.54 9.31 4.40
C ILE A 164 17.34 10.36 3.60
N LEU A 165 16.98 10.60 2.34
CA LEU A 165 17.65 11.60 1.51
C LEU A 165 17.59 12.98 2.13
N ASP A 166 16.43 13.37 2.67
CA ASP A 166 16.28 14.68 3.29
C ASP A 166 17.05 14.80 4.62
N ALA A 167 17.00 13.78 5.46
CA ALA A 167 17.69 13.75 6.75
C ALA A 167 19.21 13.75 6.61
N GLU A 168 19.77 12.96 5.69
CA GLU A 168 21.22 12.80 5.53
C GLU A 168 21.86 13.94 4.70
N PHE A 169 21.18 14.36 3.63
CA PHE A 169 21.78 15.25 2.64
C PHE A 169 21.01 16.55 2.42
N GLY A 170 19.74 16.62 2.85
CA GLY A 170 18.84 17.74 2.59
C GLY A 170 18.36 17.76 1.14
N VAL A 171 17.07 17.61 0.92
CA VAL A 171 16.46 17.69 -0.42
C VAL A 171 16.07 19.15 -0.71
N GLU A 172 16.62 19.71 -1.79
CA GLU A 172 16.26 21.03 -2.28
C GLU A 172 15.07 20.94 -3.24
N LYS A 173 15.12 20.04 -4.21
CA LYS A 173 14.06 19.77 -5.18
C LYS A 173 14.12 18.30 -5.60
N SER A 174 12.98 17.71 -5.94
CA SER A 174 12.95 16.34 -6.44
C SER A 174 11.81 16.12 -7.41
N MET A 175 12.05 15.26 -8.39
CA MET A 175 11.07 14.80 -9.37
C MET A 175 10.99 13.28 -9.36
N LEU A 176 9.76 12.77 -9.45
CA LEU A 176 9.43 11.35 -9.55
C LEU A 176 8.93 11.01 -10.95
N THR A 177 9.44 9.93 -11.51
CA THR A 177 8.73 9.17 -12.53
C THR A 177 8.55 7.74 -12.03
N THR A 178 7.33 7.28 -11.80
CA THR A 178 7.11 5.87 -11.48
C THR A 178 6.70 5.09 -12.73
N VAL A 179 7.52 4.11 -13.11
CA VAL A 179 7.20 3.09 -14.11
C VAL A 179 6.37 2.03 -13.40
N HIS A 180 5.04 2.07 -13.63
CA HIS A 180 4.09 1.36 -12.77
C HIS A 180 3.38 0.25 -13.54
N SER A 181 3.21 -0.89 -12.91
CA SER A 181 2.34 -1.96 -13.42
C SER A 181 0.93 -1.45 -13.70
N TYR A 182 0.24 -2.05 -14.69
CA TYR A 182 -1.16 -1.76 -14.89
C TYR A 182 -2.00 -2.16 -13.66
N THR A 183 -3.13 -1.50 -13.49
CA THR A 183 -4.07 -1.77 -12.39
C THR A 183 -5.49 -1.92 -12.94
N ALA A 184 -6.41 -2.37 -12.10
CA ALA A 184 -7.82 -2.55 -12.49
C ALA A 184 -8.54 -1.26 -12.93
N SER A 185 -7.95 -0.07 -12.72
CA SER A 185 -8.47 1.19 -13.26
C SER A 185 -8.30 1.30 -14.77
N GLN A 186 -7.28 0.62 -15.35
CA GLN A 186 -7.01 0.64 -16.77
C GLN A 186 -7.88 -0.37 -17.53
N LYS A 187 -8.10 -0.08 -18.81
CA LYS A 187 -8.88 -0.94 -19.68
C LYS A 187 -7.99 -1.96 -20.38
N LEU A 188 -8.45 -3.22 -20.47
CA LEU A 188 -7.73 -4.26 -21.20
C LEU A 188 -7.72 -3.99 -22.71
N GLN A 189 -8.80 -3.40 -23.23
CA GLN A 189 -8.90 -2.89 -24.60
C GLN A 189 -9.41 -1.45 -24.56
N ASP A 190 -9.25 -0.71 -25.67
CA ASP A 190 -9.70 0.69 -25.78
C ASP A 190 -11.18 0.83 -25.37
N ALA A 191 -11.46 1.58 -24.31
CA ALA A 191 -12.80 1.79 -23.80
C ALA A 191 -12.93 3.16 -23.11
N PRO A 192 -14.16 3.68 -22.93
CA PRO A 192 -14.38 4.92 -22.22
C PRO A 192 -13.77 4.94 -20.82
N SER A 193 -13.06 6.04 -20.51
CA SER A 193 -12.48 6.31 -19.19
C SER A 193 -12.53 7.82 -18.92
N LYS A 194 -12.52 8.20 -17.64
CA LYS A 194 -12.39 9.62 -17.22
C LYS A 194 -11.05 10.20 -17.66
N ASP A 195 -9.98 9.45 -17.52
CA ASP A 195 -8.69 9.74 -18.11
C ASP A 195 -8.62 9.03 -19.47
N LEU A 196 -8.52 9.81 -20.54
CA LEU A 196 -8.50 9.30 -21.91
C LEU A 196 -7.30 8.39 -22.17
N ARG A 197 -6.15 8.62 -21.53
CA ARG A 197 -4.97 7.77 -21.64
C ARG A 197 -5.18 6.43 -20.93
N GLU A 198 -5.75 6.42 -19.74
CA GLU A 198 -6.07 5.17 -19.01
C GLU A 198 -7.19 4.34 -19.67
N GLY A 199 -7.95 4.95 -20.59
CA GLY A 199 -8.93 4.25 -21.42
C GLY A 199 -8.31 3.40 -22.53
N ARG A 200 -7.00 3.51 -22.79
CA ARG A 200 -6.31 2.75 -23.85
C ARG A 200 -5.86 1.38 -23.32
N ASN A 201 -5.70 0.44 -24.26
CA ASN A 201 -5.27 -0.93 -24.01
C ASN A 201 -4.01 -0.99 -23.12
N ALA A 202 -4.17 -1.55 -21.91
CA ALA A 202 -3.11 -1.61 -20.91
C ALA A 202 -2.00 -2.61 -21.27
N ALA A 203 -2.30 -3.62 -22.07
CA ALA A 203 -1.37 -4.70 -22.40
C ALA A 203 -0.39 -4.35 -23.52
N GLU A 204 -0.67 -3.29 -24.31
CA GLU A 204 0.10 -2.93 -25.51
C GLU A 204 0.65 -1.50 -25.49
N ASN A 205 0.35 -0.71 -24.48
CA ASN A 205 0.74 0.69 -24.45
C ASN A 205 1.60 1.05 -23.24
N ILE A 206 2.49 2.02 -23.45
CA ILE A 206 3.07 2.84 -22.40
C ILE A 206 2.11 4.01 -22.18
N VAL A 207 1.52 4.10 -20.98
CA VAL A 207 0.45 5.06 -20.66
C VAL A 207 0.91 6.07 -19.62
N PRO A 208 1.31 7.30 -20.01
CA PRO A 208 1.57 8.36 -19.05
C PRO A 208 0.27 8.78 -18.36
N THR A 209 0.32 8.93 -17.04
CA THR A 209 -0.82 9.37 -16.23
C THR A 209 -0.34 10.18 -15.03
N THR A 210 -1.26 10.84 -14.35
CA THR A 210 -0.95 11.59 -13.13
C THR A 210 -0.72 10.66 -11.94
N THR A 211 0.00 11.14 -10.94
CA THR A 211 0.12 10.48 -9.65
C THR A 211 -0.01 11.50 -8.53
N GLY A 212 -0.75 11.16 -7.49
CA GLY A 212 -0.78 11.93 -6.24
C GLY A 212 0.28 11.52 -5.23
N ALA A 213 1.18 10.60 -5.60
CA ALA A 213 2.12 10.00 -4.65
C ALA A 213 3.11 11.03 -4.07
N ALA A 214 3.67 11.92 -4.90
CA ALA A 214 4.58 12.96 -4.43
C ALA A 214 3.90 13.90 -3.43
N ILE A 215 2.67 14.35 -3.74
CA ILE A 215 1.87 15.18 -2.82
C ILE A 215 1.56 14.41 -1.52
N ALA A 216 1.25 13.11 -1.61
CA ALA A 216 0.98 12.30 -0.42
C ALA A 216 2.23 12.12 0.46
N VAL A 217 3.43 11.98 -0.13
CA VAL A 217 4.70 11.98 0.61
C VAL A 217 4.87 13.30 1.37
N THR A 218 4.54 14.45 0.76
CA THR A 218 4.67 15.74 1.48
C THR A 218 3.69 15.89 2.64
N LYS A 219 2.58 15.15 2.68
CA LYS A 219 1.70 15.10 3.86
C LYS A 219 2.35 14.38 5.05
N THR A 220 3.23 13.42 4.79
CA THR A 220 3.96 12.68 5.83
C THR A 220 5.33 13.30 6.14
N LEU A 221 5.90 14.03 5.18
CA LEU A 221 7.17 14.76 5.27
C LEU A 221 6.93 16.25 4.89
N PRO A 222 6.33 17.06 5.76
CA PRO A 222 5.90 18.44 5.42
C PRO A 222 7.02 19.36 4.94
N GLN A 223 8.26 19.11 5.35
CA GLN A 223 9.44 19.89 4.92
C GLN A 223 9.73 19.76 3.40
N LEU A 224 9.14 18.76 2.72
CA LEU A 224 9.23 18.58 1.28
C LEU A 224 8.10 19.26 0.50
N THR A 225 7.19 19.96 1.17
CA THR A 225 6.08 20.66 0.52
C THR A 225 6.60 21.69 -0.49
N GLY A 226 6.10 21.63 -1.73
CA GLY A 226 6.54 22.48 -2.84
C GLY A 226 7.90 22.12 -3.44
N LYS A 227 8.55 21.04 -2.97
CA LYS A 227 9.87 20.58 -3.43
C LYS A 227 9.82 19.24 -4.14
N PHE A 228 8.71 18.55 -4.10
CA PHE A 228 8.56 17.19 -4.66
C PHE A 228 7.28 17.08 -5.49
N ASP A 229 7.43 16.67 -6.75
CA ASP A 229 6.34 16.42 -7.69
C ASP A 229 6.69 15.26 -8.62
N GLY A 230 5.74 14.79 -9.44
CA GLY A 230 6.02 13.69 -10.35
C GLY A 230 4.82 13.19 -11.17
N LEU A 231 5.10 12.18 -11.96
CA LEU A 231 4.13 11.51 -12.81
C LEU A 231 4.28 9.99 -12.77
N SER A 232 3.29 9.29 -13.30
CA SER A 232 3.29 7.84 -13.47
C SER A 232 3.29 7.46 -14.95
N VAL A 233 3.98 6.39 -15.28
CA VAL A 233 3.97 5.77 -16.61
C VAL A 233 3.55 4.32 -16.43
N ARG A 234 2.34 3.97 -16.85
CA ARG A 234 1.87 2.58 -16.81
C ARG A 234 2.50 1.78 -17.95
N VAL A 235 2.93 0.56 -17.61
CA VAL A 235 3.58 -0.37 -18.56
C VAL A 235 2.92 -1.74 -18.52
N PRO A 236 3.06 -2.58 -19.57
CA PRO A 236 2.43 -3.90 -19.68
C PRO A 236 3.07 -4.96 -18.75
N THR A 237 3.15 -4.69 -17.46
CA THR A 237 3.56 -5.64 -16.43
C THR A 237 2.43 -5.82 -15.42
N PRO A 238 2.13 -7.05 -14.95
CA PRO A 238 0.99 -7.30 -14.07
C PRO A 238 1.20 -6.80 -12.65
N VAL A 239 2.42 -6.82 -12.16
CA VAL A 239 2.80 -6.46 -10.79
C VAL A 239 4.28 -6.08 -10.75
N VAL A 240 4.70 -5.41 -9.72
CA VAL A 240 6.01 -4.77 -9.48
C VAL A 240 6.20 -3.53 -10.33
N SER A 241 6.59 -2.47 -9.66
CA SER A 241 6.77 -1.13 -10.20
C SER A 241 8.15 -0.59 -9.81
N LEU A 242 8.61 0.42 -10.54
CA LEU A 242 9.91 1.04 -10.35
C LEU A 242 9.77 2.55 -10.28
N SER A 243 10.18 3.15 -9.17
CA SER A 243 10.25 4.60 -9.02
C SER A 243 11.63 5.13 -9.39
N ASP A 244 11.68 6.07 -10.32
CA ASP A 244 12.85 6.86 -10.68
C ASP A 244 12.77 8.20 -9.96
N VAL A 245 13.61 8.39 -8.95
CA VAL A 245 13.71 9.61 -8.16
C VAL A 245 14.94 10.38 -8.58
N THR A 246 14.74 11.60 -9.11
CA THR A 246 15.83 12.55 -9.36
C THR A 246 15.73 13.67 -8.34
N ALA A 247 16.80 13.92 -7.56
CA ALA A 247 16.80 14.92 -6.52
C ALA A 247 18.05 15.82 -6.59
N LEU A 248 17.83 17.11 -6.37
CA LEU A 248 18.88 18.08 -6.09
C LEU A 248 19.06 18.15 -4.58
N LEU A 249 20.24 17.83 -4.11
CA LEU A 249 20.61 17.84 -2.70
C LEU A 249 21.29 19.17 -2.31
N ARG A 250 21.26 19.47 -1.02
CA ARG A 250 21.96 20.66 -0.47
C ARG A 250 23.45 20.43 -0.24
N LYS A 251 23.87 19.17 -0.22
CA LYS A 251 25.27 18.76 -0.02
C LYS A 251 25.77 18.06 -1.26
N ASP A 252 27.04 18.26 -1.57
CA ASP A 252 27.74 17.41 -2.52
C ASP A 252 27.95 16.02 -1.92
N VAL A 253 27.71 15.00 -2.74
CA VAL A 253 27.77 13.60 -2.35
C VAL A 253 28.47 12.77 -3.42
N THR A 254 28.91 11.57 -3.05
CA THR A 254 29.33 10.52 -3.99
C THR A 254 28.26 9.43 -4.06
N VAL A 255 28.33 8.57 -5.07
CA VAL A 255 27.47 7.37 -5.19
C VAL A 255 27.56 6.51 -3.95
N GLU A 256 28.80 6.29 -3.46
CA GLU A 256 29.06 5.48 -2.27
C GLU A 256 28.38 6.05 -1.03
N GLN A 257 28.46 7.37 -0.82
CA GLN A 257 27.81 8.01 0.33
C GLN A 257 26.27 7.86 0.30
N VAL A 258 25.66 8.00 -0.87
CA VAL A 258 24.21 7.79 -1.04
C VAL A 258 23.84 6.33 -0.77
N ASN A 259 24.59 5.38 -1.34
CA ASN A 259 24.37 3.96 -1.16
C ASN A 259 24.57 3.51 0.29
N ASP A 260 25.59 4.02 0.97
CA ASP A 260 25.88 3.71 2.37
C ASP A 260 24.78 4.23 3.31
N ALA A 261 24.19 5.39 3.02
CA ALA A 261 23.06 5.91 3.77
C ALA A 261 21.86 4.95 3.69
N PHE A 262 21.54 4.42 2.50
CA PHE A 262 20.46 3.45 2.34
C PHE A 262 20.78 2.09 2.99
N LYS A 263 22.02 1.58 2.84
CA LYS A 263 22.46 0.34 3.49
C LYS A 263 22.32 0.44 5.01
N LYS A 264 22.80 1.53 5.59
CA LYS A 264 22.72 1.80 7.02
C LYS A 264 21.26 1.90 7.50
N ALA A 265 20.42 2.61 6.76
CA ALA A 265 19.00 2.74 7.07
C ALA A 265 18.29 1.38 7.01
N ALA A 266 18.50 0.58 5.97
CA ALA A 266 17.90 -0.75 5.81
C ALA A 266 18.26 -1.73 6.94
N GLN A 267 19.42 -1.55 7.60
CA GLN A 267 19.87 -2.35 8.75
C GLN A 267 19.31 -1.83 10.09
N SER A 268 18.69 -0.66 10.11
CA SER A 268 18.15 -0.08 11.35
C SER A 268 16.83 -0.74 11.76
N ASN A 269 16.56 -0.84 13.05
CA ASN A 269 15.29 -1.36 13.56
C ASN A 269 14.07 -0.56 13.06
N PHE A 270 14.23 0.74 12.81
CA PHE A 270 13.14 1.61 12.36
C PHE A 270 12.67 1.30 10.94
N TYR A 271 13.61 0.95 10.04
CA TYR A 271 13.27 0.61 8.65
C TYR A 271 13.22 -0.89 8.38
N GLN A 272 13.38 -1.72 9.40
CA GLN A 272 13.30 -3.17 9.24
C GLN A 272 11.93 -3.59 8.68
N GLY A 273 11.93 -4.39 7.59
CA GLY A 273 10.71 -4.80 6.88
C GLY A 273 10.08 -3.70 6.00
N ILE A 274 10.55 -2.45 6.08
CA ILE A 274 10.03 -1.30 5.31
C ILE A 274 10.92 -0.98 4.12
N LEU A 275 12.23 -0.82 4.34
CA LEU A 275 13.19 -0.49 3.30
C LEU A 275 14.18 -1.62 3.10
N GLY A 276 14.33 -2.06 1.85
CA GLY A 276 15.37 -2.97 1.40
C GLY A 276 16.36 -2.29 0.47
N VAL A 277 17.49 -2.96 0.20
CA VAL A 277 18.46 -2.59 -0.83
C VAL A 277 18.80 -3.81 -1.69
N SER A 278 19.12 -3.60 -2.97
CA SER A 278 19.63 -4.62 -3.88
C SER A 278 20.99 -4.20 -4.43
N GLU A 279 21.92 -5.16 -4.49
CA GLU A 279 23.25 -5.01 -5.12
C GLU A 279 23.37 -5.85 -6.40
N GLU A 280 22.34 -6.66 -6.70
CA GLU A 280 22.30 -7.54 -7.86
C GLU A 280 21.55 -6.88 -9.03
N PRO A 281 21.91 -7.24 -10.29
CA PRO A 281 21.26 -6.71 -11.50
C PRO A 281 19.90 -7.40 -11.74
N LEU A 282 18.92 -7.12 -10.88
CA LEU A 282 17.59 -7.72 -10.88
C LEU A 282 16.60 -6.94 -11.77
N VAL A 283 15.49 -7.60 -12.09
CA VAL A 283 14.39 -7.03 -12.87
C VAL A 283 13.05 -7.20 -12.11
N SER A 284 11.98 -6.58 -12.60
CA SER A 284 10.69 -6.55 -11.90
C SER A 284 10.20 -7.90 -11.39
N ARG A 285 10.45 -8.99 -12.15
CA ARG A 285 9.95 -10.31 -11.81
C ARG A 285 10.61 -10.90 -10.56
N ASP A 286 11.81 -10.48 -10.24
CA ASP A 286 12.59 -10.96 -9.08
C ASP A 286 12.06 -10.37 -7.76
N PHE A 287 11.26 -9.31 -7.83
CA PHE A 287 10.66 -8.64 -6.68
C PHE A 287 9.20 -9.03 -6.42
N ILE A 288 8.62 -9.96 -7.19
CA ILE A 288 7.25 -10.44 -6.98
C ILE A 288 7.16 -11.14 -5.61
N GLY A 289 6.19 -10.73 -4.79
CA GLY A 289 6.00 -11.24 -3.44
C GLY A 289 6.97 -10.65 -2.40
N ASN A 290 7.77 -9.66 -2.76
CA ASN A 290 8.63 -8.98 -1.81
C ASN A 290 7.80 -8.07 -0.88
N SER A 291 8.02 -8.18 0.43
CA SER A 291 7.24 -7.49 1.47
C SER A 291 7.71 -6.07 1.79
N TYR A 292 8.88 -5.65 1.33
CA TYR A 292 9.36 -4.28 1.56
C TYR A 292 8.48 -3.25 0.86
N SER A 293 8.34 -2.07 1.46
CA SER A 293 7.69 -0.91 0.82
C SER A 293 8.46 -0.41 -0.38
N GLY A 294 9.79 -0.40 -0.28
CA GLY A 294 10.70 -0.01 -1.35
C GLY A 294 12.04 -0.71 -1.22
N ILE A 295 12.64 -1.07 -2.35
CA ILE A 295 13.96 -1.69 -2.43
C ILE A 295 14.83 -0.81 -3.33
N VAL A 296 15.84 -0.15 -2.74
CA VAL A 296 16.75 0.72 -3.50
C VAL A 296 17.71 -0.14 -4.31
N ASP A 297 17.74 0.11 -5.63
CA ASP A 297 18.68 -0.53 -6.56
C ASP A 297 20.02 0.24 -6.54
N LEU A 298 20.92 -0.19 -5.68
CA LEU A 298 22.19 0.51 -5.42
C LEU A 298 23.10 0.65 -6.66
N PRO A 299 23.24 -0.36 -7.55
CA PRO A 299 23.99 -0.25 -8.81
C PRO A 299 23.50 0.86 -9.75
N LEU A 300 22.21 1.23 -9.66
CA LEU A 300 21.62 2.25 -10.52
C LEU A 300 21.69 3.68 -9.95
N THR A 301 22.25 3.85 -8.75
CA THR A 301 22.48 5.19 -8.18
C THR A 301 23.44 5.99 -9.06
N LYS A 302 23.08 7.25 -9.36
CA LYS A 302 23.90 8.19 -10.13
C LYS A 302 24.05 9.51 -9.41
N VAL A 303 25.20 10.14 -9.58
CA VAL A 303 25.50 11.50 -9.10
C VAL A 303 26.07 12.31 -10.25
N VAL A 304 25.55 13.51 -10.48
CA VAL A 304 26.03 14.45 -11.49
C VAL A 304 26.30 15.79 -10.81
N GLY A 305 27.48 16.38 -11.06
CA GLY A 305 27.84 17.69 -10.55
C GLY A 305 27.90 17.80 -9.02
N GLY A 306 28.06 16.65 -8.33
CA GLY A 306 28.19 16.56 -6.87
C GLY A 306 26.86 16.43 -6.14
N ASN A 307 25.79 17.07 -6.59
CA ASN A 307 24.55 17.15 -5.81
C ASN A 307 23.25 16.81 -6.57
N LEU A 308 23.29 16.56 -7.87
CA LEU A 308 22.15 16.04 -8.61
C LEU A 308 22.23 14.51 -8.61
N ILE A 309 21.31 13.87 -7.91
CA ILE A 309 21.27 12.41 -7.78
C ILE A 309 20.10 11.77 -8.52
N LYS A 310 20.28 10.50 -8.88
CA LYS A 310 19.22 9.59 -9.30
C LYS A 310 19.24 8.33 -8.44
N VAL A 311 18.08 7.93 -7.93
CA VAL A 311 17.89 6.71 -7.15
C VAL A 311 16.71 5.92 -7.75
N MET A 312 16.92 4.63 -7.97
CA MET A 312 15.88 3.72 -8.46
C MET A 312 15.34 2.86 -7.32
N VAL A 313 14.02 2.73 -7.22
CA VAL A 313 13.35 2.03 -6.11
C VAL A 313 12.33 1.06 -6.65
N TRP A 314 12.59 -0.23 -6.49
CA TRP A 314 11.65 -1.31 -6.80
C TRP A 314 10.61 -1.46 -5.69
N TYR A 315 9.40 -1.87 -6.04
CA TYR A 315 8.37 -2.23 -5.06
C TYR A 315 7.31 -3.15 -5.67
N ASP A 316 6.93 -4.18 -4.93
CA ASP A 316 5.73 -4.93 -5.26
C ASP A 316 4.52 -4.08 -4.83
N ASN A 317 3.88 -3.45 -5.80
CA ASN A 317 2.80 -2.49 -5.58
C ASN A 317 1.52 -3.10 -4.99
N GLU A 318 1.41 -4.42 -4.94
CA GLU A 318 0.31 -5.13 -4.31
C GLU A 318 0.75 -5.82 -3.00
N TRP A 319 1.79 -6.67 -3.04
CA TRP A 319 2.22 -7.45 -1.88
C TRP A 319 2.92 -6.60 -0.83
N GLY A 320 3.93 -5.82 -1.20
CA GLY A 320 4.62 -4.90 -0.28
C GLY A 320 3.66 -3.87 0.32
N TYR A 321 2.76 -3.32 -0.49
CA TYR A 321 1.72 -2.42 -0.03
C TYR A 321 0.75 -3.09 0.96
N SER A 322 0.31 -4.32 0.69
CA SER A 322 -0.61 -5.06 1.55
C SER A 322 0.04 -5.42 2.89
N ASN A 323 1.35 -5.66 2.93
CA ASN A 323 2.09 -5.84 4.19
C ASN A 323 2.00 -4.56 5.05
N ARG A 324 2.30 -3.40 4.48
CA ARG A 324 2.17 -2.11 5.19
C ARG A 324 0.76 -1.83 5.66
N LEU A 325 -0.24 -2.16 4.84
CA LEU A 325 -1.66 -2.02 5.19
C LEU A 325 -2.01 -2.86 6.44
N VAL A 326 -1.61 -4.12 6.46
CA VAL A 326 -1.90 -5.03 7.60
C VAL A 326 -1.12 -4.64 8.85
N GLU A 327 0.13 -4.17 8.70
CA GLU A 327 0.90 -3.64 9.82
C GLU A 327 0.26 -2.37 10.40
N LEU A 328 -0.17 -1.44 9.55
CA LEU A 328 -0.89 -0.25 10.00
C LEU A 328 -2.19 -0.62 10.75
N VAL A 329 -2.93 -1.64 10.28
CA VAL A 329 -4.10 -2.17 10.98
C VAL A 329 -3.74 -2.66 12.39
N ALA A 330 -2.64 -3.41 12.52
CA ALA A 330 -2.18 -3.90 13.81
C ALA A 330 -1.76 -2.76 14.75
N ASP A 331 -1.07 -1.75 14.23
CA ASP A 331 -0.65 -0.59 15.01
C ASP A 331 -1.84 0.26 15.48
N VAL A 332 -2.81 0.51 14.59
CA VAL A 332 -4.06 1.21 14.94
C VAL A 332 -4.82 0.45 16.02
N ALA A 333 -4.89 -0.88 15.90
CA ALA A 333 -5.55 -1.73 16.90
C ALA A 333 -4.81 -1.75 18.24
N TYR A 334 -3.48 -1.76 18.21
CA TYR A 334 -2.66 -1.70 19.43
C TYR A 334 -2.96 -0.44 20.24
N TYR A 335 -2.97 0.73 19.59
CA TYR A 335 -3.25 1.98 20.27
C TYR A 335 -4.73 2.15 20.67
N LEU A 336 -5.67 1.57 19.91
CA LEU A 336 -7.07 1.50 20.29
C LEU A 336 -7.23 0.79 21.66
N LYS A 337 -6.66 -0.41 21.80
CA LYS A 337 -6.76 -1.22 23.04
C LYS A 337 -6.01 -0.62 24.24
N LYS A 338 -5.06 0.27 23.97
CA LYS A 338 -4.30 0.95 25.02
C LYS A 338 -5.05 2.17 25.58
N SER A 339 -6.06 2.64 24.86
CA SER A 339 -6.91 3.79 25.22
C SER A 339 -8.23 3.39 25.88
N GLU A 340 -8.63 2.11 25.77
CA GLU A 340 -9.73 1.47 26.50
C GLU A 340 -9.26 1.05 27.90
#